data_6802f96e285b1308315860b0881abc32
#
_entry.id   6802f96e285b1308315860b0881abc32
#
_cell.length_a   1.000
_cell.length_b   1.000
_cell.length_c   1.000
_cell.angle_alpha   90.00
_cell.angle_beta   90.00
_cell.angle_gamma   90.00
#
_symmetry.space_group_name_H-M   'P 1'
#
loop_
_entity.id
_entity.type
_entity.pdbx_description
1 polymer ?
#
loop_
_entity_poly.entity_id
_entity_poly.type
_entity_poly.pdbx_seq_one_letter_code
_entity_poly.pdbx_strand_id
1 'polypeptide(L)'
;IMGYADKDLLWILDQVNEIHPWQFSIVDTFGSMRRRDLERIVSLVDHNLAPDIRLALHLHENMALSFCLAQEFLDKHLGRDTTVDGSLMGMGRIPGNLPIELIADYMNETLGCHYDIDEMMDAIQDHIAPLKGETAWGYTPAYFLSARYNLHRDYAEHYLDKGDLTNRDINHILAGFDRSKATAYDKDYADRLYREYQNRAIDDTAALDTLRTAFGGKTVLVLAPGASLADETGRNAVAAAKADCIVSANFCPEFCQPDYAFFTNSKRFEKLDLAALPCPVVLTSN
;
A
#
# COMPACT_ATOMS: atom_id res chain seq x y z
N ILE A 1 -6.14 14.46 -10.37
CA ILE A 1 -7.28 15.16 -9.76
C ILE A 1 -7.31 15.09 -8.24
N MET A 2 -6.84 14.00 -7.64
CA MET A 2 -6.88 13.76 -6.19
C MET A 2 -6.11 14.76 -5.31
N GLY A 3 -5.26 15.59 -5.89
CA GLY A 3 -4.50 16.64 -5.19
C GLY A 3 -5.19 18.00 -5.10
N TYR A 4 -6.35 18.18 -5.74
CA TYR A 4 -7.05 19.45 -5.79
C TYR A 4 -8.14 19.55 -4.72
N ALA A 5 -8.28 20.74 -4.11
CA ALA A 5 -9.45 21.04 -3.29
C ALA A 5 -10.66 21.37 -4.19
N ASP A 6 -11.88 21.24 -3.67
CA ASP A 6 -13.10 21.48 -4.46
C ASP A 6 -13.15 22.88 -5.09
N LYS A 7 -12.68 23.90 -4.36
CA LYS A 7 -12.59 25.29 -4.90
C LYS A 7 -11.68 25.41 -6.12
N ASP A 8 -10.59 24.63 -6.15
CA ASP A 8 -9.62 24.63 -7.25
C ASP A 8 -10.21 23.91 -8.47
N LEU A 9 -10.94 22.82 -8.24
CA LEU A 9 -11.68 22.10 -9.29
C LEU A 9 -12.78 22.98 -9.90
N LEU A 10 -13.54 23.70 -9.08
CA LEU A 10 -14.57 24.61 -9.55
C LEU A 10 -13.96 25.72 -10.43
N TRP A 11 -12.85 26.32 -10.00
CA TRP A 11 -12.14 27.31 -10.80
C TRP A 11 -11.65 26.73 -12.13
N ILE A 12 -11.12 25.50 -12.14
CA ILE A 12 -10.71 24.81 -13.38
C ILE A 12 -11.93 24.59 -14.28
N LEU A 13 -13.07 24.16 -13.75
CA LEU A 13 -14.29 23.92 -14.53
C LEU A 13 -14.82 25.21 -15.16
N ASP A 14 -14.74 26.35 -14.46
CA ASP A 14 -15.09 27.64 -15.05
C ASP A 14 -14.23 27.93 -16.30
N GLN A 15 -12.90 27.72 -16.22
CA GLN A 15 -12.00 27.89 -17.35
C GLN A 15 -12.28 26.88 -18.49
N VAL A 16 -12.58 25.62 -18.13
CA VAL A 16 -12.94 24.58 -19.09
C VAL A 16 -14.23 24.95 -19.84
N ASN A 17 -15.23 25.47 -19.13
CA ASN A 17 -16.48 25.92 -19.74
C ASN A 17 -16.29 27.12 -20.70
N GLU A 18 -15.34 28.03 -20.40
CA GLU A 18 -14.98 29.13 -21.32
C GLU A 18 -14.27 28.61 -22.58
N ILE A 19 -13.35 27.65 -22.45
CA ILE A 19 -12.62 27.03 -23.57
C ILE A 19 -13.57 26.15 -24.41
N HIS A 20 -14.53 25.53 -23.76
CA HIS A 20 -15.55 24.67 -24.32
C HIS A 20 -14.98 23.51 -25.15
N PRO A 21 -14.14 22.64 -24.59
CA PRO A 21 -13.55 21.51 -25.29
C PRO A 21 -14.62 20.46 -25.60
N TRP A 22 -14.34 19.59 -26.57
CA TRP A 22 -15.21 18.44 -26.89
C TRP A 22 -15.37 17.46 -25.72
N GLN A 23 -14.32 17.31 -24.87
CA GLN A 23 -14.28 16.38 -23.73
C GLN A 23 -13.46 16.95 -22.59
N PHE A 24 -13.90 16.67 -21.37
CA PHE A 24 -13.12 16.87 -20.15
C PHE A 24 -12.87 15.52 -19.48
N SER A 25 -11.64 15.20 -19.10
CA SER A 25 -11.26 13.92 -18.48
C SER A 25 -10.93 14.09 -17.01
N ILE A 26 -11.60 13.32 -16.15
CA ILE A 26 -11.21 13.09 -14.76
C ILE A 26 -10.06 12.09 -14.77
N VAL A 27 -8.86 12.52 -14.35
CA VAL A 27 -7.66 11.68 -14.39
C VAL A 27 -7.18 11.36 -12.99
N ASP A 28 -7.17 10.08 -12.63
CA ASP A 28 -6.53 9.57 -11.41
C ASP A 28 -5.04 9.27 -11.67
N THR A 29 -4.24 10.31 -11.76
CA THR A 29 -2.80 10.23 -12.14
C THR A 29 -2.01 9.28 -11.25
N PHE A 30 -2.36 9.16 -9.97
CA PHE A 30 -1.63 8.35 -9.00
C PHE A 30 -2.31 7.02 -8.67
N GLY A 31 -3.43 6.70 -9.32
CA GLY A 31 -4.22 5.50 -9.04
C GLY A 31 -4.65 5.42 -7.59
N SER A 32 -4.91 6.57 -6.95
CA SER A 32 -5.23 6.69 -5.53
C SER A 32 -6.72 6.87 -5.23
N MET A 33 -7.53 7.04 -6.28
CA MET A 33 -8.98 7.23 -6.19
C MET A 33 -9.66 6.00 -5.60
N ARG A 34 -10.59 6.25 -4.70
CA ARG A 34 -11.49 5.24 -4.14
C ARG A 34 -12.93 5.57 -4.51
N ARG A 35 -13.83 4.63 -4.29
CA ARG A 35 -15.26 4.77 -4.61
C ARG A 35 -15.86 6.09 -4.14
N ARG A 36 -15.65 6.46 -2.87
CA ARG A 36 -16.14 7.73 -2.32
C ARG A 36 -15.58 8.98 -3.00
N ASP A 37 -14.32 8.88 -3.48
CA ASP A 37 -13.66 10.00 -4.16
C ASP A 37 -14.23 10.14 -5.57
N LEU A 38 -14.44 9.03 -6.28
CA LEU A 38 -15.12 9.01 -7.57
C LEU A 38 -16.51 9.65 -7.46
N GLU A 39 -17.31 9.22 -6.50
CA GLU A 39 -18.67 9.74 -6.29
C GLU A 39 -18.66 11.25 -6.09
N ARG A 40 -17.80 11.75 -5.20
CA ARG A 40 -17.67 13.19 -4.92
C ARG A 40 -17.21 13.98 -6.14
N ILE A 41 -16.14 13.52 -6.81
CA ILE A 41 -15.53 14.22 -7.93
C ILE A 41 -16.46 14.24 -9.14
N VAL A 42 -17.05 13.09 -9.48
CA VAL A 42 -18.00 13.01 -10.63
C VAL A 42 -19.20 13.91 -10.37
N SER A 43 -19.77 13.88 -9.16
CA SER A 43 -20.90 14.75 -8.82
C SER A 43 -20.53 16.23 -8.95
N LEU A 44 -19.37 16.66 -8.41
CA LEU A 44 -18.92 18.03 -8.51
C LEU A 44 -18.69 18.45 -9.96
N VAL A 45 -18.01 17.61 -10.74
CA VAL A 45 -17.73 17.90 -12.16
C VAL A 45 -19.02 17.95 -12.98
N ASP A 46 -19.88 16.92 -12.87
CA ASP A 46 -21.11 16.83 -13.64
C ASP A 46 -22.07 18.01 -13.45
N HIS A 47 -22.16 18.52 -12.20
CA HIS A 47 -23.02 19.66 -11.90
C HIS A 47 -22.47 21.02 -12.34
N ASN A 48 -21.16 21.13 -12.60
CA ASN A 48 -20.51 22.40 -12.90
C ASN A 48 -19.91 22.47 -14.30
N LEU A 49 -19.79 21.35 -15.02
CA LEU A 49 -19.32 21.28 -16.38
C LEU A 49 -20.49 21.54 -17.34
N ALA A 50 -20.29 22.31 -18.42
CA ALA A 50 -21.31 22.54 -19.44
C ALA A 50 -21.88 21.21 -19.96
N PRO A 51 -23.22 21.10 -20.15
CA PRO A 51 -23.89 19.80 -20.33
C PRO A 51 -23.54 19.08 -21.64
N ASP A 52 -23.09 19.80 -22.64
CA ASP A 52 -22.69 19.29 -23.95
C ASP A 52 -21.19 18.91 -24.02
N ILE A 53 -20.40 19.19 -22.98
CA ILE A 53 -19.03 18.68 -22.87
C ILE A 53 -19.09 17.24 -22.38
N ARG A 54 -18.51 16.32 -23.16
CA ARG A 54 -18.38 14.92 -22.79
C ARG A 54 -17.53 14.76 -21.53
N LEU A 55 -17.91 13.83 -20.64
CA LEU A 55 -17.13 13.52 -19.45
C LEU A 55 -16.41 12.19 -19.60
N ALA A 56 -15.10 12.19 -19.44
CA ALA A 56 -14.27 11.00 -19.50
C ALA A 56 -13.65 10.64 -18.14
N LEU A 57 -13.34 9.37 -17.96
CA LEU A 57 -12.63 8.84 -16.81
C LEU A 57 -11.37 8.09 -17.24
N HIS A 58 -10.21 8.51 -16.72
CA HIS A 58 -8.91 7.88 -16.93
C HIS A 58 -8.31 7.41 -15.62
N LEU A 59 -8.08 6.10 -15.51
CA LEU A 59 -7.69 5.44 -14.26
C LEU A 59 -6.38 4.67 -14.41
N HIS A 60 -5.64 4.57 -13.28
CA HIS A 60 -4.43 3.75 -13.18
C HIS A 60 -4.60 2.61 -12.17
N GLU A 61 -3.86 1.50 -12.37
CA GLU A 61 -4.01 0.23 -11.64
C GLU A 61 -3.19 0.13 -10.33
N ASN A 62 -2.78 1.24 -9.74
CA ASN A 62 -2.00 1.22 -8.50
C ASN A 62 -2.67 0.45 -7.36
N MET A 63 -3.99 0.52 -7.26
CA MET A 63 -4.79 -0.14 -6.21
C MET A 63 -5.64 -1.30 -6.73
N ALA A 64 -5.49 -1.69 -8.00
CA ALA A 64 -6.33 -2.70 -8.65
C ALA A 64 -7.84 -2.34 -8.56
N LEU A 65 -8.19 -1.07 -8.73
CA LEU A 65 -9.56 -0.57 -8.62
C LEU A 65 -10.11 0.00 -9.93
N SER A 66 -9.31 0.11 -11.00
CA SER A 66 -9.71 0.81 -12.22
C SER A 66 -10.97 0.23 -12.83
N PHE A 67 -11.10 -1.09 -12.92
CA PHE A 67 -12.27 -1.75 -13.47
C PHE A 67 -13.54 -1.47 -12.63
N CYS A 68 -13.45 -1.62 -11.32
CA CYS A 68 -14.58 -1.37 -10.42
C CYS A 68 -15.04 0.10 -10.46
N LEU A 69 -14.09 1.04 -10.48
CA LEU A 69 -14.40 2.47 -10.54
C LEU A 69 -14.97 2.88 -11.90
N ALA A 70 -14.51 2.26 -12.99
CA ALA A 70 -15.05 2.47 -14.33
C ALA A 70 -16.50 1.99 -14.46
N GLN A 71 -16.82 0.80 -13.93
CA GLN A 71 -18.20 0.31 -13.86
C GLN A 71 -19.08 1.28 -13.08
N GLU A 72 -18.68 1.69 -11.87
CA GLU A 72 -19.43 2.62 -11.05
C GLU A 72 -19.65 3.99 -11.73
N PHE A 73 -18.66 4.46 -12.50
CA PHE A 73 -18.80 5.69 -13.29
C PHE A 73 -19.86 5.54 -14.37
N LEU A 74 -19.85 4.45 -15.14
CA LEU A 74 -20.83 4.17 -16.20
C LEU A 74 -22.24 3.95 -15.64
N ASP A 75 -22.37 3.28 -14.49
CA ASP A 75 -23.64 3.02 -13.82
C ASP A 75 -24.35 4.28 -13.28
N LYS A 76 -23.65 5.41 -13.23
CA LYS A 76 -24.28 6.68 -12.84
C LYS A 76 -25.26 7.22 -13.88
N HIS A 77 -25.20 6.73 -15.11
CA HIS A 77 -26.09 7.14 -16.20
C HIS A 77 -26.26 8.67 -16.26
N LEU A 78 -25.12 9.39 -16.29
CA LEU A 78 -25.11 10.84 -16.31
C LEU A 78 -25.89 11.38 -17.53
N GLY A 79 -26.49 12.57 -17.39
CA GLY A 79 -27.29 13.20 -18.46
C GLY A 79 -26.45 13.72 -19.65
N ARG A 80 -25.23 13.24 -19.82
CA ARG A 80 -24.26 13.60 -20.87
C ARG A 80 -23.57 12.38 -21.44
N ASP A 81 -22.90 12.55 -22.56
CA ASP A 81 -22.03 11.51 -23.11
C ASP A 81 -20.86 11.23 -22.16
N THR A 82 -20.57 9.95 -21.93
CA THR A 82 -19.46 9.50 -21.09
C THR A 82 -18.50 8.61 -21.86
N THR A 83 -17.22 8.64 -21.49
CA THR A 83 -16.19 7.74 -22.00
C THR A 83 -15.30 7.24 -20.86
N VAL A 84 -14.70 6.07 -21.08
CA VAL A 84 -13.64 5.54 -20.22
C VAL A 84 -12.40 5.26 -21.06
N ASP A 85 -11.24 5.66 -20.55
CA ASP A 85 -9.97 5.44 -21.22
C ASP A 85 -9.31 4.17 -20.68
N GLY A 86 -8.81 3.33 -21.56
CA GLY A 86 -8.13 2.09 -21.21
C GLY A 86 -7.19 1.62 -22.30
N SER A 87 -6.57 0.49 -22.08
CA SER A 87 -5.68 -0.18 -23.03
C SER A 87 -5.81 -1.69 -22.89
N LEU A 88 -5.48 -2.45 -23.94
CA LEU A 88 -5.50 -3.91 -23.91
C LEU A 88 -4.57 -4.42 -22.79
N MET A 89 -5.07 -5.33 -21.95
CA MET A 89 -4.41 -5.82 -20.72
C MET A 89 -3.93 -4.71 -19.77
N GLY A 90 -4.51 -3.53 -19.83
CA GLY A 90 -4.05 -2.38 -19.05
C GLY A 90 -2.63 -1.92 -19.40
N MET A 91 -2.15 -2.19 -20.64
CA MET A 91 -0.79 -1.82 -21.04
C MET A 91 -0.54 -0.33 -20.83
N GLY A 92 0.58 -0.02 -20.22
CA GLY A 92 0.97 1.35 -19.98
C GLY A 92 2.17 1.44 -19.06
N ARG A 93 2.48 2.66 -18.70
CA ARG A 93 3.52 2.95 -17.71
C ARG A 93 3.10 2.33 -16.37
N ILE A 94 4.03 1.61 -15.71
CA ILE A 94 3.73 0.91 -14.45
C ILE A 94 3.05 1.86 -13.44
N PRO A 95 1.93 1.47 -12.84
CA PRO A 95 1.34 0.13 -12.80
C PRO A 95 0.38 -0.20 -13.97
N GLY A 96 0.15 0.67 -14.93
CA GLY A 96 -0.74 0.45 -16.07
C GLY A 96 -2.09 1.15 -15.92
N ASN A 97 -2.93 0.94 -16.93
CA ASN A 97 -4.23 1.57 -17.11
C ASN A 97 -5.39 0.59 -16.81
N LEU A 98 -6.61 1.04 -17.01
CA LEU A 98 -7.80 0.19 -17.07
C LEU A 98 -7.66 -0.82 -18.22
N PRO A 99 -7.82 -2.14 -17.96
CA PRO A 99 -7.93 -3.14 -19.03
C PRO A 99 -9.21 -2.91 -19.86
N ILE A 100 -9.05 -2.53 -21.14
CA ILE A 100 -10.18 -2.09 -21.96
C ILE A 100 -11.10 -3.27 -22.35
N GLU A 101 -10.56 -4.47 -22.51
CA GLU A 101 -11.31 -5.68 -22.81
C GLU A 101 -12.35 -5.99 -21.72
N LEU A 102 -12.01 -5.78 -20.46
CA LEU A 102 -12.91 -6.04 -19.33
C LEU A 102 -14.07 -5.04 -19.31
N ILE A 103 -13.79 -3.76 -19.53
CA ILE A 103 -14.82 -2.74 -19.49
C ILE A 103 -15.68 -2.76 -20.76
N ALA A 104 -15.12 -3.16 -21.92
CA ALA A 104 -15.86 -3.35 -23.15
C ALA A 104 -16.90 -4.47 -23.03
N ASP A 105 -16.51 -5.59 -22.41
CA ASP A 105 -17.41 -6.71 -22.12
C ASP A 105 -18.56 -6.26 -21.18
N TYR A 106 -18.22 -5.57 -20.10
CA TYR A 106 -19.22 -4.98 -19.20
C TYR A 106 -20.19 -4.03 -19.92
N MET A 107 -19.69 -3.17 -20.82
CA MET A 107 -20.52 -2.25 -21.61
C MET A 107 -21.42 -3.00 -22.59
N ASN A 108 -20.96 -4.12 -23.15
CA ASN A 108 -21.80 -4.99 -23.99
C ASN A 108 -22.97 -5.56 -23.19
N GLU A 109 -22.69 -6.08 -21.98
CA GLU A 109 -23.71 -6.71 -21.14
C GLU A 109 -24.73 -5.70 -20.58
N THR A 110 -24.25 -4.54 -20.11
CA THR A 110 -25.07 -3.62 -19.32
C THR A 110 -25.60 -2.42 -20.08
N LEU A 111 -24.85 -1.94 -21.09
CA LEU A 111 -25.18 -0.74 -21.86
C LEU A 111 -25.61 -1.03 -23.29
N GLY A 112 -25.66 -2.32 -23.68
CA GLY A 112 -26.06 -2.73 -25.03
C GLY A 112 -25.07 -2.29 -26.13
N CYS A 113 -23.80 -2.12 -25.78
CA CYS A 113 -22.71 -1.92 -26.73
C CYS A 113 -22.43 -3.21 -27.51
N HIS A 114 -21.65 -3.12 -28.56
CA HIS A 114 -21.32 -4.25 -29.45
C HIS A 114 -19.81 -4.24 -29.77
N TYR A 115 -18.97 -4.16 -28.75
CA TYR A 115 -17.53 -4.30 -28.92
C TYR A 115 -17.19 -5.74 -29.24
N ASP A 116 -16.28 -5.95 -30.18
CA ASP A 116 -15.80 -7.28 -30.54
C ASP A 116 -14.72 -7.73 -29.52
N ILE A 117 -15.12 -8.61 -28.62
CA ILE A 117 -14.21 -9.12 -27.58
C ILE A 117 -13.23 -10.15 -28.15
N ASP A 118 -13.65 -10.94 -29.15
CA ASP A 118 -12.78 -11.95 -29.77
C ASP A 118 -11.59 -11.28 -30.49
N GLU A 119 -11.84 -10.21 -31.23
CA GLU A 119 -10.79 -9.42 -31.89
C GLU A 119 -9.83 -8.78 -30.85
N MET A 120 -10.36 -8.37 -29.69
CA MET A 120 -9.51 -7.88 -28.60
C MET A 120 -8.64 -9.02 -28.01
N MET A 121 -9.19 -10.23 -27.86
CA MET A 121 -8.44 -11.39 -27.37
C MET A 121 -7.34 -11.81 -28.35
N ASP A 122 -7.61 -11.81 -29.63
CA ASP A 122 -6.61 -12.10 -30.66
C ASP A 122 -5.47 -11.06 -30.65
N ALA A 123 -5.81 -9.77 -30.58
CA ALA A 123 -4.83 -8.71 -30.46
C ALA A 123 -3.98 -8.81 -29.16
N ILE A 124 -4.60 -9.21 -28.05
CA ILE A 124 -3.90 -9.48 -26.80
C ILE A 124 -2.92 -10.62 -26.97
N GLN A 125 -3.37 -11.75 -27.50
CA GLN A 125 -2.54 -12.94 -27.66
C GLN A 125 -1.34 -12.69 -28.58
N ASP A 126 -1.57 -12.04 -29.71
CA ASP A 126 -0.57 -11.91 -30.76
C ASP A 126 0.41 -10.77 -30.54
N HIS A 127 -0.02 -9.70 -29.83
CA HIS A 127 0.75 -8.47 -29.75
C HIS A 127 1.04 -8.00 -28.32
N ILE A 128 0.07 -8.06 -27.40
CA ILE A 128 0.21 -7.43 -26.08
C ILE A 128 0.83 -8.38 -25.04
N ALA A 129 0.38 -9.63 -25.02
CA ALA A 129 0.92 -10.62 -24.06
C ALA A 129 2.42 -10.88 -24.23
N PRO A 130 2.99 -10.97 -25.45
CA PRO A 130 4.43 -11.05 -25.64
C PRO A 130 5.18 -9.85 -25.07
N LEU A 131 4.68 -8.62 -25.25
CA LEU A 131 5.28 -7.39 -24.71
C LEU A 131 5.28 -7.38 -23.17
N LYS A 132 4.23 -7.91 -22.55
CA LYS A 132 4.15 -8.01 -21.09
C LYS A 132 5.22 -8.92 -20.49
N GLY A 133 5.67 -9.91 -21.24
CA GLY A 133 6.81 -10.77 -20.85
C GLY A 133 8.13 -10.01 -20.76
N GLU A 134 8.31 -8.96 -21.55
CA GLU A 134 9.50 -8.12 -21.58
C GLU A 134 9.40 -6.89 -20.67
N THR A 135 8.19 -6.32 -20.56
CA THR A 135 7.95 -5.08 -19.80
C THR A 135 6.81 -5.31 -18.82
N ALA A 136 7.12 -5.44 -17.54
CA ALA A 136 6.11 -5.65 -16.52
C ALA A 136 5.24 -4.40 -16.33
N TRP A 137 3.91 -4.59 -16.31
CA TRP A 137 2.95 -3.62 -15.79
C TRP A 137 1.87 -4.36 -15.00
N GLY A 138 1.10 -3.63 -14.21
CA GLY A 138 0.11 -4.15 -13.30
C GLY A 138 0.44 -3.80 -11.85
N TYR A 139 -0.38 -4.30 -10.94
CA TYR A 139 -0.23 -4.08 -9.51
C TYR A 139 1.14 -4.53 -8.98
N THR A 140 1.77 -3.67 -8.18
CA THR A 140 2.91 -4.03 -7.34
C THR A 140 2.78 -3.36 -5.96
N PRO A 141 3.35 -3.97 -4.88
CA PRO A 141 3.26 -3.40 -3.54
C PRO A 141 3.80 -1.98 -3.42
N ALA A 142 4.90 -1.64 -4.07
CA ALA A 142 5.50 -0.32 -3.97
C ALA A 142 4.62 0.78 -4.61
N TYR A 143 4.03 0.50 -5.78
CA TYR A 143 3.11 1.45 -6.42
C TYR A 143 1.79 1.56 -5.66
N PHE A 144 1.33 0.48 -5.03
CA PHE A 144 0.23 0.56 -4.06
C PHE A 144 0.57 1.52 -2.91
N LEU A 145 1.79 1.45 -2.36
CA LEU A 145 2.20 2.32 -1.26
C LEU A 145 2.23 3.80 -1.68
N SER A 146 2.75 4.13 -2.86
CA SER A 146 2.70 5.51 -3.35
C SER A 146 1.27 6.01 -3.52
N ALA A 147 0.38 5.21 -4.10
CA ALA A 147 -1.04 5.54 -4.25
C ALA A 147 -1.76 5.66 -2.90
N ARG A 148 -1.47 4.77 -1.94
CA ARG A 148 -2.03 4.82 -0.59
C ARG A 148 -1.84 6.18 0.08
N TYR A 149 -0.72 6.81 -0.18
CA TYR A 149 -0.38 8.13 0.36
C TYR A 149 -0.65 9.28 -0.62
N ASN A 150 -1.21 8.99 -1.79
CA ASN A 150 -1.46 9.95 -2.88
C ASN A 150 -0.17 10.71 -3.28
N LEU A 151 0.90 9.96 -3.54
CA LEU A 151 2.21 10.47 -3.90
C LEU A 151 2.55 10.14 -5.36
N HIS A 152 3.39 11.00 -5.96
CA HIS A 152 3.95 10.72 -7.28
C HIS A 152 4.64 9.35 -7.27
N ARG A 153 4.37 8.52 -8.29
CA ARG A 153 4.87 7.14 -8.37
C ARG A 153 6.39 7.04 -8.34
N ASP A 154 7.10 8.03 -8.87
CA ASP A 154 8.57 8.04 -8.93
C ASP A 154 9.23 7.99 -7.54
N TYR A 155 8.51 8.32 -6.47
CA TYR A 155 8.98 8.08 -5.10
C TYR A 155 9.07 6.58 -4.78
N ALA A 156 8.10 5.78 -5.23
CA ALA A 156 8.17 4.33 -5.08
C ALA A 156 9.31 3.74 -5.91
N GLU A 157 9.46 4.18 -7.16
CA GLU A 157 10.57 3.77 -8.04
C GLU A 157 11.93 4.12 -7.42
N HIS A 158 12.09 5.36 -6.93
CA HIS A 158 13.32 5.81 -6.28
C HIS A 158 13.77 4.90 -5.14
N TYR A 159 12.83 4.46 -4.30
CA TYR A 159 13.16 3.58 -3.17
C TYR A 159 13.35 2.13 -3.59
N LEU A 160 12.65 1.64 -4.62
CA LEU A 160 12.90 0.32 -5.21
C LEU A 160 14.30 0.22 -5.81
N ASP A 161 14.75 1.28 -6.50
CA ASP A 161 16.07 1.34 -7.15
C ASP A 161 17.23 1.32 -6.15
N LYS A 162 17.00 1.64 -4.86
CA LYS A 162 18.03 1.49 -3.82
C LYS A 162 18.41 0.02 -3.59
N GLY A 163 17.47 -0.92 -3.76
CA GLY A 163 17.72 -2.35 -3.67
C GLY A 163 17.94 -2.91 -2.26
N ASP A 164 18.02 -2.06 -1.25
CA ASP A 164 18.28 -2.40 0.16
C ASP A 164 17.08 -2.18 1.09
N LEU A 165 15.95 -1.71 0.54
CA LEU A 165 14.73 -1.46 1.29
C LEU A 165 13.70 -2.57 1.07
N THR A 166 13.05 -2.99 2.14
CA THR A 166 11.86 -3.83 2.06
C THR A 166 10.61 -2.97 1.76
N ASN A 167 9.51 -3.60 1.33
CA ASN A 167 8.24 -2.88 1.19
C ASN A 167 7.75 -2.24 2.50
N ARG A 168 8.12 -2.81 3.66
CA ARG A 168 7.84 -2.23 4.98
C ARG A 168 8.61 -0.93 5.18
N ASP A 169 9.90 -0.91 4.82
CA ASP A 169 10.75 0.27 4.94
C ASP A 169 10.22 1.40 4.05
N ILE A 170 9.88 1.09 2.80
CA ILE A 170 9.25 2.03 1.87
C ILE A 170 7.95 2.59 2.46
N ASN A 171 7.10 1.72 3.04
CA ASN A 171 5.87 2.18 3.69
C ASN A 171 6.15 3.14 4.86
N HIS A 172 7.16 2.88 5.68
CA HIS A 172 7.52 3.75 6.80
C HIS A 172 8.04 5.12 6.32
N ILE A 173 8.88 5.12 5.27
CA ILE A 173 9.38 6.37 4.67
C ILE A 173 8.21 7.19 4.11
N LEU A 174 7.34 6.56 3.31
CA LEU A 174 6.21 7.23 2.67
C LEU A 174 5.11 7.69 3.64
N ALA A 175 4.97 7.03 4.80
CA ALA A 175 4.00 7.41 5.82
C ALA A 175 4.29 8.79 6.46
N GLY A 176 5.57 9.17 6.54
CA GLY A 176 6.03 10.46 7.09
C GLY A 176 6.17 11.57 6.05
N PHE A 177 5.60 11.39 4.86
CA PHE A 177 5.82 12.28 3.72
C PHE A 177 5.13 13.64 3.86
N ASP A 178 5.86 14.71 3.52
CA ASP A 178 5.29 16.06 3.46
C ASP A 178 4.32 16.19 2.28
N ARG A 179 3.06 16.48 2.58
CA ARG A 179 1.99 16.61 1.58
C ARG A 179 2.25 17.68 0.53
N SER A 180 3.02 18.71 0.85
CA SER A 180 3.39 19.76 -0.11
C SER A 180 4.30 19.25 -1.24
N LYS A 181 4.97 18.10 -1.04
CA LYS A 181 5.87 17.44 -1.99
C LYS A 181 5.21 16.27 -2.74
N ALA A 182 3.91 16.02 -2.48
CA ALA A 182 3.24 14.81 -2.95
C ALA A 182 3.07 14.75 -4.47
N THR A 183 2.77 15.88 -5.13
CA THR A 183 2.32 15.94 -6.52
C THR A 183 3.43 16.06 -7.55
N ALA A 184 4.61 16.53 -7.14
CA ALA A 184 5.79 16.62 -8.00
C ALA A 184 6.95 15.85 -7.37
N TYR A 185 7.63 15.03 -8.16
CA TYR A 185 8.79 14.29 -7.69
C TYR A 185 9.97 15.21 -7.38
N ASP A 186 10.49 15.11 -6.16
CA ASP A 186 11.65 15.85 -5.67
C ASP A 186 12.71 14.83 -5.21
N LYS A 187 13.73 14.62 -6.05
CA LYS A 187 14.78 13.63 -5.81
C LYS A 187 15.58 13.93 -4.54
N ASP A 188 15.92 15.20 -4.31
CA ASP A 188 16.75 15.58 -3.15
C ASP A 188 15.98 15.36 -1.85
N TYR A 189 14.68 15.59 -1.87
CA TYR A 189 13.79 15.27 -0.77
C TYR A 189 13.70 13.77 -0.52
N ALA A 190 13.55 12.97 -1.57
CA ALA A 190 13.53 11.51 -1.47
C ALA A 190 14.84 10.95 -0.90
N ASP A 191 15.99 11.43 -1.40
CA ASP A 191 17.32 11.04 -0.90
C ASP A 191 17.54 11.47 0.56
N ARG A 192 16.98 12.59 0.98
CA ARG A 192 17.04 13.03 2.38
C ARG A 192 16.25 12.08 3.28
N LEU A 193 15.00 11.76 2.93
CA LEU A 193 14.18 10.83 3.72
C LEU A 193 14.80 9.43 3.80
N TYR A 194 15.40 8.95 2.71
CA TYR A 194 16.13 7.69 2.71
C TYR A 194 17.28 7.71 3.73
N ARG A 195 18.11 8.75 3.72
CA ARG A 195 19.23 8.89 4.67
C ARG A 195 18.75 9.03 6.13
N GLU A 196 17.68 9.78 6.35
CA GLU A 196 17.06 9.90 7.67
C GLU A 196 16.53 8.55 8.17
N TYR A 197 15.95 7.74 7.27
CA TYR A 197 15.47 6.40 7.59
C TYR A 197 16.64 5.46 7.94
N GLN A 198 17.69 5.45 7.13
CA GLN A 198 18.88 4.65 7.39
C GLN A 198 19.56 5.03 8.73
N ASN A 199 19.59 6.31 9.07
CA ASN A 199 20.14 6.80 10.33
C ASN A 199 19.28 6.46 11.56
N ARG A 200 18.02 6.05 11.37
CA ARG A 200 17.14 5.55 12.43
C ARG A 200 17.27 4.05 12.66
N ALA A 201 17.95 3.33 11.78
CA ALA A 201 18.20 1.91 11.96
C ALA A 201 19.01 1.70 13.23
N ILE A 202 18.46 0.92 14.16
CA ILE A 202 19.17 0.53 15.37
C ILE A 202 20.22 -0.51 14.96
N ASP A 203 21.47 -0.27 15.29
CA ASP A 203 22.53 -1.26 15.11
C ASP A 203 22.43 -2.33 16.20
N ASP A 204 21.77 -3.43 15.86
CA ASP A 204 21.56 -4.57 16.76
C ASP A 204 22.77 -5.54 16.81
N THR A 205 23.88 -5.27 16.10
CA THR A 205 25.00 -6.20 15.95
C THR A 205 25.56 -6.63 17.32
N ALA A 206 25.84 -5.68 18.21
CA ALA A 206 26.35 -5.98 19.54
C ALA A 206 25.34 -6.75 20.41
N ALA A 207 24.05 -6.43 20.30
CA ALA A 207 22.99 -7.14 21.01
C ALA A 207 22.86 -8.59 20.52
N LEU A 208 22.89 -8.79 19.20
CA LEU A 208 22.84 -10.12 18.59
C LEU A 208 24.05 -10.97 18.96
N ASP A 209 25.27 -10.40 19.01
CA ASP A 209 26.46 -11.12 19.43
C ASP A 209 26.42 -11.49 20.91
N THR A 210 25.86 -10.63 21.76
CA THR A 210 25.58 -10.93 23.15
C THR A 210 24.62 -12.12 23.29
N LEU A 211 23.52 -12.11 22.54
CA LEU A 211 22.54 -13.21 22.58
C LEU A 211 23.10 -14.51 21.99
N ARG A 212 23.89 -14.45 20.90
CA ARG A 212 24.60 -15.63 20.36
C ARG A 212 25.52 -16.26 21.39
N THR A 213 26.24 -15.45 22.12
CA THR A 213 27.13 -15.92 23.23
C THR A 213 26.30 -16.50 24.37
N ALA A 214 25.21 -15.85 24.74
CA ALA A 214 24.34 -16.28 25.84
C ALA A 214 23.64 -17.62 25.56
N PHE A 215 23.24 -17.89 24.29
CA PHE A 215 22.45 -19.04 23.89
C PHE A 215 23.24 -20.11 23.15
N GLY A 216 24.44 -19.79 22.66
CA GLY A 216 25.25 -20.71 21.84
C GLY A 216 25.54 -22.02 22.57
N GLY A 217 25.16 -23.14 21.95
CA GLY A 217 25.37 -24.49 22.50
C GLY A 217 24.49 -24.87 23.71
N LYS A 218 23.52 -24.02 24.08
CA LYS A 218 22.63 -24.23 25.23
C LYS A 218 21.25 -24.74 24.78
N THR A 219 20.62 -25.50 25.68
CA THR A 219 19.20 -25.85 25.58
C THR A 219 18.38 -24.70 26.14
N VAL A 220 17.63 -23.99 25.28
CA VAL A 220 16.80 -22.84 25.67
C VAL A 220 15.35 -23.27 25.81
N LEU A 221 14.76 -23.05 26.97
CA LEU A 221 13.31 -23.21 27.19
C LEU A 221 12.61 -21.87 26.93
N VAL A 222 11.72 -21.86 25.95
CA VAL A 222 10.91 -20.67 25.63
C VAL A 222 9.53 -20.81 26.27
N LEU A 223 9.17 -19.87 27.13
CA LEU A 223 7.84 -19.78 27.75
C LEU A 223 6.99 -18.76 27.00
N ALA A 224 5.88 -19.21 26.43
CA ALA A 224 4.89 -18.35 25.79
C ALA A 224 3.63 -18.22 26.68
N PRO A 225 2.87 -17.10 26.61
CA PRO A 225 1.70 -16.88 27.46
C PRO A 225 0.53 -17.74 26.99
N GLY A 226 0.55 -19.01 27.35
CA GLY A 226 -0.48 -20.00 27.02
C GLY A 226 -1.24 -20.47 28.26
N ALA A 227 -2.45 -21.01 28.06
CA ALA A 227 -3.29 -21.54 29.14
C ALA A 227 -2.61 -22.68 29.92
N SER A 228 -1.73 -23.44 29.28
CA SER A 228 -0.95 -24.52 29.93
C SER A 228 -0.02 -24.05 31.04
N LEU A 229 0.36 -22.78 31.07
CA LEU A 229 1.18 -22.22 32.15
C LEU A 229 0.34 -21.67 33.32
N ALA A 230 -0.99 -21.65 33.18
CA ALA A 230 -1.89 -21.18 34.22
C ALA A 230 -2.13 -22.24 35.30
N ASP A 231 -1.99 -23.54 35.00
CA ASP A 231 -2.20 -24.64 35.89
C ASP A 231 -0.89 -25.17 36.53
N GLU A 232 -1.03 -25.99 37.56
CA GLU A 232 0.09 -26.58 38.30
C GLU A 232 0.86 -27.60 37.47
N THR A 233 0.20 -28.30 36.55
CA THR A 233 0.83 -29.30 35.68
C THR A 233 1.83 -28.65 34.74
N GLY A 234 1.45 -27.55 34.10
CA GLY A 234 2.34 -26.78 33.21
C GLY A 234 3.52 -26.18 33.97
N ARG A 235 3.29 -25.62 35.16
CA ARG A 235 4.36 -25.06 36.02
C ARG A 235 5.35 -26.14 36.45
N ASN A 236 4.84 -27.33 36.83
CA ASN A 236 5.70 -28.47 37.21
C ASN A 236 6.50 -28.97 35.99
N ALA A 237 5.94 -28.95 34.79
CA ALA A 237 6.66 -29.29 33.55
C ALA A 237 7.83 -28.30 33.30
N VAL A 238 7.61 -27.02 33.53
CA VAL A 238 8.69 -25.99 33.45
C VAL A 238 9.77 -26.28 34.46
N ALA A 239 9.42 -26.55 35.72
CA ALA A 239 10.37 -26.86 36.78
C ALA A 239 11.17 -28.16 36.55
N ALA A 240 10.56 -29.13 35.86
CA ALA A 240 11.21 -30.40 35.51
C ALA A 240 12.03 -30.34 34.21
N ALA A 241 11.89 -29.27 33.42
CA ALA A 241 12.61 -29.11 32.15
C ALA A 241 14.14 -28.94 32.42
N LYS A 242 14.92 -29.75 31.69
CA LYS A 242 16.38 -29.63 31.72
C LYS A 242 16.80 -28.60 30.65
N ALA A 243 16.74 -27.32 31.00
CA ALA A 243 17.17 -26.23 30.15
C ALA A 243 18.35 -25.48 30.78
N ASP A 244 19.25 -25.02 29.96
CA ASP A 244 20.41 -24.21 30.38
C ASP A 244 20.03 -22.73 30.48
N CYS A 245 18.93 -22.33 29.90
CA CYS A 245 18.44 -20.96 29.86
C CYS A 245 16.92 -20.92 29.67
N ILE A 246 16.23 -20.03 30.34
CA ILE A 246 14.80 -19.79 30.25
C ILE A 246 14.56 -18.41 29.64
N VAL A 247 13.79 -18.37 28.55
CA VAL A 247 13.36 -17.12 27.89
C VAL A 247 11.84 -17.02 27.96
N SER A 248 11.31 -15.95 28.54
CA SER A 248 9.88 -15.66 28.50
C SER A 248 9.54 -14.74 27.31
N ALA A 249 8.44 -14.99 26.62
CA ALA A 249 8.00 -14.24 25.44
C ALA A 249 6.71 -13.45 25.71
N ASN A 250 6.79 -12.12 25.67
CA ASN A 250 5.66 -11.19 25.87
C ASN A 250 4.97 -11.26 27.25
N PHE A 251 5.63 -11.75 28.27
CA PHE A 251 5.18 -11.71 29.66
C PHE A 251 6.37 -12.02 30.59
N CYS A 252 6.26 -11.69 31.89
CA CYS A 252 7.18 -12.14 32.92
C CYS A 252 6.42 -13.09 33.85
N PRO A 253 6.81 -14.39 33.92
CA PRO A 253 6.17 -15.34 34.84
C PRO A 253 6.52 -15.04 36.29
N GLU A 254 5.53 -15.13 37.21
CA GLU A 254 5.72 -15.00 38.64
C GLU A 254 6.20 -16.31 39.28
N PHE A 255 5.97 -17.44 38.64
CA PHE A 255 6.27 -18.79 39.17
C PHE A 255 7.68 -19.28 38.90
N CYS A 256 8.46 -18.61 38.05
CA CYS A 256 9.87 -18.87 37.82
C CYS A 256 10.58 -17.59 37.38
N GLN A 257 11.90 -17.52 37.59
CA GLN A 257 12.70 -16.41 37.13
C GLN A 257 13.32 -16.76 35.77
N PRO A 258 12.92 -16.09 34.66
CA PRO A 258 13.58 -16.26 33.39
C PRO A 258 14.96 -15.59 33.37
N ASP A 259 15.87 -16.10 32.53
CA ASP A 259 17.16 -15.48 32.28
C ASP A 259 17.02 -14.27 31.35
N TYR A 260 16.03 -14.28 30.45
CA TYR A 260 15.69 -13.18 29.53
C TYR A 260 14.18 -13.07 29.35
N ALA A 261 13.69 -11.84 29.23
CA ALA A 261 12.32 -11.54 28.84
C ALA A 261 12.28 -10.87 27.47
N PHE A 262 11.70 -11.54 26.48
CA PHE A 262 11.63 -11.09 25.11
C PHE A 262 10.26 -10.48 24.80
N PHE A 263 10.22 -9.25 24.29
CA PHE A 263 8.98 -8.55 23.98
C PHE A 263 8.97 -8.06 22.53
N THR A 264 7.92 -8.44 21.79
CA THR A 264 7.59 -7.95 20.45
C THR A 264 6.27 -7.17 20.43
N ASN A 265 5.52 -7.19 21.55
CA ASN A 265 4.21 -6.56 21.66
C ASN A 265 4.32 -5.30 22.51
N SER A 266 4.27 -4.12 21.87
CA SER A 266 4.39 -2.82 22.53
C SER A 266 3.38 -2.62 23.67
N LYS A 267 2.11 -3.01 23.47
CA LYS A 267 1.05 -2.87 24.48
C LYS A 267 1.29 -3.70 25.74
N ARG A 268 2.03 -4.80 25.64
CA ARG A 268 2.42 -5.61 26.78
C ARG A 268 3.65 -5.02 27.45
N PHE A 269 4.58 -4.52 26.65
CA PHE A 269 5.80 -3.86 27.14
C PHE A 269 5.48 -2.58 27.91
N GLU A 270 4.59 -1.72 27.41
CA GLU A 270 4.16 -0.48 28.05
C GLU A 270 3.57 -0.65 29.46
N LYS A 271 3.09 -1.86 29.78
CA LYS A 271 2.51 -2.19 31.09
C LYS A 271 3.53 -2.69 32.11
N LEU A 272 4.80 -2.82 31.70
CA LEU A 272 5.84 -3.34 32.59
C LEU A 272 6.45 -2.23 33.45
N ASP A 273 6.67 -2.54 34.70
CA ASP A 273 7.61 -1.77 35.53
C ASP A 273 9.02 -2.28 35.25
N LEU A 274 9.78 -1.56 34.45
CA LEU A 274 11.13 -1.94 34.04
C LEU A 274 12.10 -2.02 35.23
N ALA A 275 11.86 -1.26 36.32
CA ALA A 275 12.67 -1.29 37.50
C ALA A 275 12.45 -2.55 38.37
N ALA A 276 11.28 -3.20 38.18
CA ALA A 276 10.92 -4.41 38.92
C ALA A 276 11.19 -5.72 38.14
N LEU A 277 11.74 -5.63 36.94
CA LEU A 277 12.01 -6.84 36.13
C LEU A 277 13.18 -7.63 36.66
N PRO A 278 13.03 -8.96 36.85
CA PRO A 278 14.05 -9.81 37.46
C PRO A 278 15.19 -10.20 36.51
N CYS A 279 15.12 -9.83 35.22
CA CYS A 279 16.04 -10.27 34.20
C CYS A 279 16.20 -9.23 33.06
N PRO A 280 17.26 -9.31 32.25
CA PRO A 280 17.43 -8.50 31.07
C PRO A 280 16.24 -8.63 30.09
N VAL A 281 15.87 -7.50 29.48
CA VAL A 281 14.82 -7.44 28.49
C VAL A 281 15.44 -7.39 27.11
N VAL A 282 14.90 -8.21 26.21
CA VAL A 282 15.22 -8.20 24.77
C VAL A 282 14.02 -7.64 24.04
N LEU A 283 14.23 -6.56 23.29
CA LEU A 283 13.22 -5.91 22.45
C LEU A 283 13.57 -6.12 20.99
N THR A 284 12.57 -6.12 20.13
CA THR A 284 12.80 -5.99 18.68
C THR A 284 12.95 -4.52 18.33
N SER A 285 13.79 -4.23 17.35
CA SER A 285 14.02 -2.88 16.81
C SER A 285 12.87 -2.35 15.94
N ASN A 286 11.72 -3.02 15.91
CA ASN A 286 10.56 -2.72 15.06
C ASN A 286 9.48 -1.90 15.79
#